data_e88aada1b27cab1b8ec103447f80f99b
#
_entry.id   e88aada1b27cab1b8ec103447f80f99b
#
_cell.length_a   1.000
_cell.length_b   1.000
_cell.length_c   1.000
_cell.angle_alpha   90.00
_cell.angle_beta   90.00
_cell.angle_gamma   90.00
#
_symmetry.space_group_name_H-M   'P 1'
#
loop_
_entity.id
_entity.type
_entity.pdbx_description
1 polymer ?
#
loop_
_entity_poly.entity_id
_entity_poly.type
_entity_poly.pdbx_seq_one_letter_code
_entity_poly.pdbx_strand_id
1 'polypeptide(L)'
;MATQFPFPWLIDEAQQRVILFINHVLMQEPAARDRLQRQKGRSIQLVWRDFVFQCVCTPAGLMEWTPSNESTKPDLILRVNEPSPFVLAKAVLQGDKPPIRIEGDVQLAAEINWLIDHVRWDVEEDLSRIIGDAPAHMVAQNAKKVVDALRSFVLDKMPTGSATKESL
;
A
#
# COMPACT_ATOMS: atom_id res chain seq x y z
N MET A 1 15.17 12.51 9.28
CA MET A 1 15.14 11.53 10.38
C MET A 1 14.14 10.46 9.99
N ALA A 2 14.61 9.27 9.69
CA ALA A 2 13.74 8.14 9.44
C ALA A 2 13.00 7.82 10.74
N THR A 3 11.69 7.89 10.71
CA THR A 3 10.86 7.45 11.83
C THR A 3 11.02 5.93 11.91
N GLN A 4 11.93 5.46 12.76
CA GLN A 4 12.08 4.03 13.02
C GLN A 4 10.78 3.59 13.70
N PHE A 5 9.96 2.87 12.95
CA PHE A 5 8.86 2.12 13.55
C PHE A 5 9.43 1.18 14.62
N PRO A 6 8.83 1.12 15.81
CA PRO A 6 9.38 0.34 16.92
C PRO A 6 9.44 -1.17 16.67
N PHE A 7 8.86 -1.65 15.57
CA PHE A 7 8.81 -3.07 15.22
C PHE A 7 9.02 -3.28 13.71
N PRO A 8 10.30 -3.31 13.22
CA PRO A 8 10.62 -3.54 11.81
C PRO A 8 10.00 -4.84 11.25
N TRP A 9 9.99 -5.91 12.03
CA TRP A 9 9.44 -7.21 11.66
C TRP A 9 7.93 -7.18 11.34
N LEU A 10 7.17 -6.25 11.95
CA LEU A 10 5.74 -6.06 11.65
C LEU A 10 5.54 -5.48 10.24
N ILE A 11 6.46 -4.65 9.78
CA ILE A 11 6.42 -4.08 8.43
C ILE A 11 6.71 -5.16 7.40
N ASP A 12 7.73 -5.98 7.65
CA ASP A 12 8.10 -7.09 6.75
C ASP A 12 6.97 -8.11 6.64
N GLU A 13 6.34 -8.47 7.75
CA GLU A 13 5.18 -9.36 7.79
C GLU A 13 4.00 -8.76 7.00
N ALA A 14 3.72 -7.47 7.19
CA ALA A 14 2.66 -6.79 6.46
C ALA A 14 2.94 -6.75 4.95
N GLN A 15 4.18 -6.50 4.55
CA GLN A 15 4.60 -6.50 3.14
C GLN A 15 4.44 -7.88 2.51
N GLN A 16 4.81 -8.94 3.21
CA GLN A 16 4.61 -10.31 2.73
C GLN A 16 3.12 -10.65 2.55
N ARG A 17 2.27 -10.24 3.48
CA ARG A 17 0.82 -10.43 3.36
C ARG A 17 0.22 -9.68 2.19
N VAL A 18 0.68 -8.47 1.92
CA VAL A 18 0.27 -7.68 0.75
C VAL A 18 0.64 -8.41 -0.55
N ILE A 19 1.83 -8.98 -0.65
CA ILE A 19 2.23 -9.78 -1.82
C ILE A 19 1.36 -11.03 -1.98
N LEU A 20 1.09 -11.76 -0.92
CA LEU A 20 0.21 -12.94 -0.97
C LEU A 20 -1.19 -12.57 -1.46
N PHE A 21 -1.70 -11.43 -1.01
CA PHE A 21 -2.98 -10.90 -1.48
C PHE A 21 -2.96 -10.55 -2.97
N ILE A 22 -1.99 -9.76 -3.41
CA ILE A 22 -1.82 -9.39 -4.81
C ILE A 22 -1.76 -10.66 -5.68
N ASN A 23 -0.97 -11.64 -5.28
CA ASN A 23 -0.83 -12.89 -6.01
C ASN A 23 -2.12 -13.72 -6.02
N HIS A 24 -2.87 -13.72 -4.91
CA HIS A 24 -4.17 -14.38 -4.86
C HIS A 24 -5.13 -13.81 -5.91
N VAL A 25 -5.20 -12.49 -6.00
CA VAL A 25 -6.04 -11.80 -7.01
C VAL A 25 -5.53 -12.05 -8.42
N LEU A 26 -4.21 -11.97 -8.65
CA LEU A 26 -3.60 -12.23 -9.96
C LEU A 26 -3.82 -13.68 -10.43
N MET A 27 -3.87 -14.64 -9.52
CA MET A 27 -4.16 -16.04 -9.86
C MET A 27 -5.58 -16.25 -10.42
N GLN A 28 -6.51 -15.37 -10.08
CA GLN A 28 -7.88 -15.42 -10.58
C GLN A 28 -8.03 -14.79 -11.97
N GLU A 29 -7.03 -14.00 -12.41
CA GLU A 29 -7.07 -13.24 -13.66
C GLU A 29 -5.97 -13.67 -14.63
N PRO A 30 -6.23 -14.67 -15.51
CA PRO A 30 -5.22 -15.18 -16.45
C PRO A 30 -4.62 -14.09 -17.34
N ALA A 31 -5.45 -13.13 -17.81
CA ALA A 31 -4.98 -12.03 -18.65
C ALA A 31 -3.99 -11.11 -17.93
N ALA A 32 -4.16 -10.91 -16.63
CA ALA A 32 -3.23 -10.15 -15.80
C ALA A 32 -1.87 -10.87 -15.69
N ARG A 33 -1.92 -12.17 -15.44
CA ARG A 33 -0.71 -13.00 -15.35
C ARG A 33 0.07 -13.02 -16.66
N ASP A 34 -0.59 -13.20 -17.80
CA ASP A 34 0.04 -13.19 -19.12
C ASP A 34 0.76 -11.87 -19.41
N ARG A 35 0.19 -10.77 -18.96
CA ARG A 35 0.79 -9.44 -19.09
C ARG A 35 2.03 -9.30 -18.22
N LEU A 36 1.96 -9.73 -16.96
CA LEU A 36 3.09 -9.67 -16.04
C LEU A 36 4.21 -10.62 -16.39
N GLN A 37 3.92 -11.79 -16.99
CA GLN A 37 4.94 -12.70 -17.53
C GLN A 37 5.85 -12.03 -18.55
N ARG A 38 5.30 -11.14 -19.39
CA ARG A 38 6.07 -10.36 -20.35
C ARG A 38 7.01 -9.35 -19.68
N GLN A 39 6.72 -8.99 -18.45
CA GLN A 39 7.50 -8.06 -17.64
C GLN A 39 8.40 -8.77 -16.61
N LYS A 40 8.66 -10.06 -16.78
CA LYS A 40 9.51 -10.86 -15.88
C LYS A 40 10.84 -10.17 -15.57
N GLY A 41 11.22 -10.16 -14.31
CA GLY A 41 12.46 -9.56 -13.82
C GLY A 41 12.41 -8.04 -13.66
N ARG A 42 11.32 -7.39 -14.05
CA ARG A 42 11.13 -5.95 -13.83
C ARG A 42 10.72 -5.66 -12.40
N SER A 43 11.31 -4.63 -11.84
CA SER A 43 11.10 -4.19 -10.47
C SER A 43 10.17 -2.99 -10.37
N ILE A 44 9.26 -3.04 -9.42
CA ILE A 44 8.28 -1.99 -9.14
C ILE A 44 8.45 -1.55 -7.68
N GLN A 45 8.52 -0.26 -7.47
CA GLN A 45 8.60 0.34 -6.15
C GLN A 45 7.37 1.21 -5.91
N LEU A 46 6.66 0.95 -4.83
CA LEU A 46 5.59 1.80 -4.31
C LEU A 46 6.13 2.65 -3.17
N VAL A 47 5.96 3.95 -3.28
CA VAL A 47 6.39 4.92 -2.27
C VAL A 47 5.18 5.68 -1.76
N TRP A 48 4.97 5.63 -0.46
CA TRP A 48 3.94 6.40 0.22
C TRP A 48 4.49 6.98 1.52
N ARG A 49 4.72 8.29 1.55
CA ARG A 49 5.44 8.96 2.64
C ARG A 49 6.81 8.30 2.87
N ASP A 50 7.07 7.83 4.08
CA ASP A 50 8.31 7.12 4.45
C ASP A 50 8.24 5.61 4.20
N PHE A 51 7.08 5.11 3.77
CA PHE A 51 6.89 3.70 3.47
C PHE A 51 7.32 3.39 2.03
N VAL A 52 8.22 2.42 1.90
CA VAL A 52 8.71 1.94 0.61
C VAL A 52 8.44 0.44 0.52
N PHE A 53 7.72 0.06 -0.52
CA PHE A 53 7.42 -1.33 -0.84
C PHE A 53 7.98 -1.65 -2.21
N GLN A 54 8.74 -2.73 -2.34
CA GLN A 54 9.34 -3.12 -3.61
C GLN A 54 9.02 -4.57 -3.95
N CYS A 55 8.70 -4.81 -5.21
CA CYS A 55 8.45 -6.15 -5.73
C CYS A 55 9.00 -6.31 -7.14
N VAL A 56 9.11 -7.57 -7.57
CA VAL A 56 9.60 -7.97 -8.88
C VAL A 56 8.57 -8.86 -9.57
N CYS A 57 8.38 -8.68 -10.88
CA CYS A 57 7.54 -9.56 -11.70
C CYS A 57 8.23 -10.92 -11.91
N THR A 58 7.56 -12.00 -11.53
CA THR A 58 8.09 -13.34 -11.67
C THR A 58 7.81 -13.93 -13.07
N PRO A 59 8.54 -14.99 -13.49
CA PRO A 59 8.22 -15.71 -14.73
C PRO A 59 6.84 -16.35 -14.75
N ALA A 60 6.22 -16.56 -13.60
CA ALA A 60 4.86 -17.09 -13.46
C ALA A 60 3.76 -16.03 -13.64
N GLY A 61 4.14 -14.74 -13.84
CA GLY A 61 3.18 -13.62 -13.89
C GLY A 61 2.61 -13.25 -12.53
N LEU A 62 3.38 -13.48 -11.49
CA LEU A 62 3.08 -13.12 -10.11
C LEU A 62 4.07 -12.04 -9.63
N MET A 63 3.89 -11.57 -8.41
CA MET A 63 4.79 -10.62 -7.77
C MET A 63 5.57 -11.29 -6.65
N GLU A 64 6.84 -10.96 -6.53
CA GLU A 64 7.70 -11.38 -5.42
C GLU A 64 8.21 -10.14 -4.69
N TRP A 65 8.08 -10.16 -3.36
CA TRP A 65 8.62 -9.08 -2.53
C TRP A 65 10.15 -9.11 -2.55
N THR A 66 10.72 -7.93 -2.65
CA THR A 66 12.17 -7.76 -2.54
C THR A 66 12.47 -6.62 -1.56
N PRO A 67 13.48 -6.77 -0.71
CA PRO A 67 13.93 -5.65 0.12
C PRO A 67 14.28 -4.46 -0.76
N SER A 68 13.82 -3.27 -0.39
CA SER A 68 14.24 -2.04 -1.07
C SER A 68 15.72 -1.81 -0.81
N ASN A 69 16.53 -1.94 -1.85
CA ASN A 69 17.97 -1.71 -1.78
C ASN A 69 18.28 -0.39 -2.51
N GLU A 70 18.94 0.52 -1.83
CA GLU A 70 19.35 1.82 -2.42
C GLU A 70 20.28 1.66 -3.62
N SER A 71 20.94 0.51 -3.74
CA SER A 71 21.89 0.23 -4.82
C SER A 71 21.24 -0.13 -6.16
N THR A 72 19.96 -0.50 -6.18
CA THR A 72 19.29 -0.94 -7.40
C THR A 72 18.11 -0.02 -7.71
N LYS A 73 18.25 0.76 -8.78
CA LYS A 73 17.15 1.62 -9.25
C LYS A 73 15.99 0.74 -9.75
N PRO A 74 14.76 0.93 -9.25
CA PRO A 74 13.59 0.21 -9.75
C PRO A 74 13.26 0.64 -11.20
N ASP A 75 12.68 -0.27 -11.97
CA ASP A 75 12.22 0.01 -13.34
C ASP A 75 11.01 0.95 -13.35
N LEU A 76 10.17 0.84 -12.34
CA LEU A 76 8.96 1.66 -12.17
C LEU A 76 8.81 2.12 -10.72
N ILE A 77 8.47 3.39 -10.54
CA ILE A 77 8.17 3.98 -9.23
C ILE A 77 6.73 4.50 -9.25
N LEU A 78 5.95 4.05 -8.30
CA LEU A 78 4.58 4.50 -8.04
C LEU A 78 4.58 5.33 -6.77
N ARG A 79 4.33 6.63 -6.87
CA ARG A 79 4.26 7.54 -5.72
C ARG A 79 2.81 7.88 -5.42
N VAL A 80 2.37 7.52 -4.21
CA VAL A 80 1.03 7.90 -3.73
C VAL A 80 1.12 9.30 -3.14
N ASN A 81 0.38 10.23 -3.73
CA ASN A 81 0.41 11.66 -3.35
C ASN A 81 -0.62 12.03 -2.27
N GLU A 82 -1.40 11.07 -1.78
CA GLU A 82 -2.34 11.30 -0.69
C GLU A 82 -1.66 11.11 0.67
N PRO A 83 -1.46 12.16 1.47
CA PRO A 83 -0.76 12.07 2.75
C PRO A 83 -1.61 11.44 3.86
N SER A 84 -2.93 11.46 3.73
CA SER A 84 -3.83 10.96 4.76
C SER A 84 -4.16 9.47 4.55
N PRO A 85 -3.80 8.59 5.51
CA PRO A 85 -4.17 7.18 5.44
C PRO A 85 -5.68 6.96 5.44
N PHE A 86 -6.42 7.82 6.11
CA PHE A 86 -7.89 7.73 6.17
C PHE A 86 -8.53 8.06 4.81
N VAL A 87 -8.05 9.11 4.14
CA VAL A 87 -8.54 9.48 2.80
C VAL A 87 -8.19 8.41 1.78
N LEU A 88 -6.96 7.87 1.87
CA LEU A 88 -6.51 6.78 1.02
C LEU A 88 -7.37 5.52 1.20
N ALA A 89 -7.60 5.10 2.44
CA ALA A 89 -8.44 3.95 2.76
C ALA A 89 -9.89 4.14 2.27
N LYS A 90 -10.45 5.33 2.47
CA LYS A 90 -11.79 5.66 1.99
C LYS A 90 -11.89 5.60 0.46
N ALA A 91 -10.92 6.16 -0.25
CA ALA A 91 -10.88 6.11 -1.71
C ALA A 91 -10.85 4.64 -2.22
N VAL A 92 -9.97 3.82 -1.65
CA VAL A 92 -9.88 2.40 -2.00
C VAL A 92 -11.18 1.64 -1.72
N LEU A 93 -11.82 1.88 -0.57
CA LEU A 93 -13.11 1.25 -0.22
C LEU A 93 -14.26 1.71 -1.14
N GLN A 94 -14.20 2.93 -1.65
CA GLN A 94 -15.19 3.46 -2.59
C GLN A 94 -14.92 3.07 -4.05
N GLY A 95 -13.80 2.36 -4.30
CA GLY A 95 -13.37 2.01 -5.65
C GLY A 95 -12.76 3.20 -6.43
N ASP A 96 -12.46 4.30 -5.74
CA ASP A 96 -11.80 5.44 -6.32
C ASP A 96 -10.30 5.17 -6.46
N LYS A 97 -9.72 5.68 -7.54
CA LYS A 97 -8.27 5.60 -7.74
C LYS A 97 -7.56 6.66 -6.90
N PRO A 98 -6.64 6.26 -6.02
CA PRO A 98 -5.82 7.25 -5.33
C PRO A 98 -4.94 8.02 -6.33
N PRO A 99 -4.55 9.27 -6.02
CA PRO A 99 -3.66 10.05 -6.87
C PRO A 99 -2.26 9.43 -6.83
N ILE A 100 -1.91 8.73 -7.90
CA ILE A 100 -0.62 8.05 -8.06
C ILE A 100 0.17 8.73 -9.17
N ARG A 101 1.39 9.13 -8.86
CA ARG A 101 2.38 9.55 -9.84
C ARG A 101 3.23 8.36 -10.25
N ILE A 102 3.35 8.14 -11.55
CA ILE A 102 4.09 7.01 -12.13
C ILE A 102 5.35 7.57 -12.80
N GLU A 103 6.51 7.01 -12.45
CA GLU A 103 7.82 7.38 -12.99
C GLU A 103 8.59 6.12 -13.39
N GLY A 104 9.20 6.09 -14.58
CA GLY A 104 10.06 5.01 -15.03
C GLY A 104 9.66 4.43 -16.38
N ASP A 105 9.73 3.10 -16.52
CA ASP A 105 9.47 2.40 -17.77
C ASP A 105 8.00 2.53 -18.20
N VAL A 106 7.80 3.11 -19.40
CA VAL A 106 6.45 3.42 -19.91
C VAL A 106 5.65 2.16 -20.23
N GLN A 107 6.32 1.11 -20.70
CA GLN A 107 5.65 -0.14 -21.05
C GLN A 107 5.17 -0.86 -19.79
N LEU A 108 6.02 -0.94 -18.77
CA LEU A 108 5.65 -1.49 -17.47
C LEU A 108 4.54 -0.64 -16.81
N ALA A 109 4.62 0.69 -16.92
CA ALA A 109 3.58 1.61 -16.45
C ALA A 109 2.23 1.33 -17.09
N ALA A 110 2.21 1.10 -18.40
CA ALA A 110 0.98 0.78 -19.13
C ALA A 110 0.37 -0.56 -18.67
N GLU A 111 1.20 -1.58 -18.40
CA GLU A 111 0.72 -2.87 -17.88
C GLU A 111 0.17 -2.73 -16.46
N ILE A 112 0.84 -2.01 -15.58
CA ILE A 112 0.35 -1.76 -14.22
C ILE A 112 -0.95 -0.95 -14.22
N ASN A 113 -1.04 0.07 -15.06
CA ASN A 113 -2.28 0.84 -15.19
C ASN A 113 -3.44 -0.03 -15.69
N TRP A 114 -3.16 -0.91 -16.66
CA TRP A 114 -4.15 -1.88 -17.13
C TRP A 114 -4.63 -2.81 -16.01
N LEU A 115 -3.71 -3.30 -15.17
CA LEU A 115 -4.05 -4.13 -14.02
C LEU A 115 -4.96 -3.40 -13.03
N ILE A 116 -4.65 -2.15 -12.71
CA ILE A 116 -5.46 -1.31 -11.82
C ILE A 116 -6.89 -1.13 -12.37
N ASP A 117 -7.04 -1.05 -13.69
CA ASP A 117 -8.32 -0.81 -14.34
C ASP A 117 -9.18 -2.08 -14.50
N HIS A 118 -8.57 -3.24 -14.67
CA HIS A 118 -9.25 -4.47 -15.08
C HIS A 118 -9.30 -5.54 -14.00
N VAL A 119 -8.36 -5.52 -13.07
CA VAL A 119 -8.37 -6.47 -11.95
C VAL A 119 -9.40 -6.00 -10.92
N ARG A 120 -10.37 -6.86 -10.65
CA ARG A 120 -11.38 -6.59 -9.63
C ARG A 120 -10.81 -6.91 -8.26
N TRP A 121 -10.61 -5.85 -7.50
CA TRP A 121 -10.19 -5.93 -6.11
C TRP A 121 -11.44 -5.99 -5.23
N ASP A 122 -11.85 -7.16 -4.79
CA ASP A 122 -12.86 -7.27 -3.75
C ASP A 122 -12.18 -7.09 -2.39
N VAL A 123 -11.96 -5.82 -2.05
CA VAL A 123 -11.20 -5.43 -0.85
C VAL A 123 -11.89 -5.94 0.42
N GLU A 124 -13.20 -6.05 0.42
CA GLU A 124 -13.98 -6.41 1.61
C GLU A 124 -13.88 -7.90 1.93
N GLU A 125 -14.05 -8.77 0.93
CA GLU A 125 -13.93 -10.22 1.09
C GLU A 125 -12.45 -10.63 1.27
N ASP A 126 -11.56 -10.04 0.50
CA ASP A 126 -10.14 -10.37 0.49
C ASP A 126 -9.40 -9.82 1.72
N LEU A 127 -9.81 -8.67 2.26
CA LEU A 127 -9.23 -8.12 3.48
C LEU A 127 -9.50 -9.03 4.69
N SER A 128 -10.68 -9.63 4.75
CA SER A 128 -11.02 -10.61 5.80
C SER A 128 -10.11 -11.84 5.76
N ARG A 129 -9.68 -12.26 4.57
CA ARG A 129 -8.73 -13.37 4.37
C ARG A 129 -7.29 -13.01 4.73
N ILE A 130 -6.88 -11.75 4.50
CA ILE A 130 -5.53 -11.27 4.85
C ILE A 130 -5.37 -11.11 6.36
N ILE A 131 -6.39 -10.53 7.01
CA ILE A 131 -6.38 -10.33 8.47
C ILE A 131 -6.47 -11.69 9.17
N GLY A 132 -6.90 -12.74 8.46
CA GLY A 132 -7.13 -14.08 9.00
C GLY A 132 -8.28 -14.09 9.99
N ASP A 133 -8.60 -15.27 10.50
CA ASP A 133 -9.46 -15.46 11.68
C ASP A 133 -8.73 -14.98 12.95
N ALA A 134 -8.18 -13.76 12.93
CA ALA A 134 -7.80 -13.12 14.17
C ALA A 134 -9.07 -13.08 15.02
N PRO A 135 -9.07 -13.71 16.21
CA PRO A 135 -10.30 -13.81 17.00
C PRO A 135 -10.89 -12.42 17.14
N ALA A 136 -12.17 -12.28 16.81
CA ALA A 136 -12.87 -10.99 16.81
C ALA A 136 -12.64 -10.20 18.13
N HIS A 137 -12.29 -10.91 19.20
CA HIS A 137 -11.89 -10.35 20.48
C HIS A 137 -10.54 -9.61 20.47
N MET A 138 -9.57 -10.04 19.67
CA MET A 138 -8.29 -9.28 19.54
C MET A 138 -8.47 -8.04 18.67
N VAL A 139 -9.32 -8.10 17.67
CA VAL A 139 -9.62 -6.95 16.81
C VAL A 139 -10.41 -5.90 17.61
N ALA A 140 -11.38 -6.30 18.42
CA ALA A 140 -12.16 -5.37 19.24
C ALA A 140 -11.34 -4.70 20.35
N GLN A 141 -10.43 -5.43 21.01
CA GLN A 141 -9.55 -4.87 22.04
C GLN A 141 -8.39 -4.04 21.47
N ASN A 142 -7.87 -4.41 20.31
CA ASN A 142 -6.78 -3.68 19.66
C ASN A 142 -7.28 -2.56 18.74
N ALA A 143 -8.48 -2.66 18.18
CA ALA A 143 -9.07 -1.58 17.40
C ALA A 143 -9.20 -0.29 18.21
N LYS A 144 -9.56 -0.38 19.48
CA LYS A 144 -9.62 0.79 20.38
C LYS A 144 -8.22 1.39 20.60
N LYS A 145 -7.20 0.56 20.82
CA LYS A 145 -5.82 1.01 20.97
C LYS A 145 -5.24 1.59 19.68
N VAL A 146 -5.59 1.03 18.54
CA VAL A 146 -5.17 1.53 17.22
C VAL A 146 -5.87 2.85 16.92
N VAL A 147 -7.16 2.97 17.20
CA VAL A 147 -7.92 4.23 17.04
C VAL A 147 -7.40 5.30 18.00
N ASP A 148 -7.11 4.97 19.24
CA ASP A 148 -6.56 5.90 20.21
C ASP A 148 -5.12 6.33 19.85
N ALA A 149 -4.30 5.43 19.33
CA ALA A 149 -2.96 5.73 18.83
C ALA A 149 -3.00 6.61 17.57
N LEU A 150 -3.93 6.32 16.63
CA LEU A 150 -4.16 7.17 15.46
C LEU A 150 -4.71 8.53 15.84
N ARG A 151 -5.60 8.59 16.82
CA ARG A 151 -6.17 9.84 17.33
C ARG A 151 -5.12 10.71 18.01
N SER A 152 -4.26 10.14 18.85
CA SER A 152 -3.15 10.87 19.48
C SER A 152 -2.13 11.35 18.43
N PHE A 153 -1.82 10.55 17.44
CA PHE A 153 -0.91 10.91 16.35
C PHE A 153 -1.47 12.06 15.48
N VAL A 154 -2.79 12.06 15.21
CA VAL A 154 -3.46 13.13 14.45
C VAL A 154 -3.55 14.41 15.26
N LEU A 155 -3.85 14.32 16.58
CA LEU A 155 -3.96 15.49 17.45
C LEU A 155 -2.61 16.15 17.74
N ASP A 156 -1.52 15.39 17.81
CA ASP A 156 -0.18 15.92 18.07
C ASP A 156 0.42 16.65 16.83
N LYS A 157 -0.19 16.48 15.65
CA LYS A 157 0.23 17.14 14.40
C LYS A 157 -0.71 18.25 13.92
N MET A 158 -1.74 18.60 14.66
CA MET A 158 -2.53 19.79 14.36
C MET A 158 -1.82 21.02 14.95
N PRO A 159 -1.42 22.02 14.13
CA PRO A 159 -0.97 23.29 14.67
C PRO A 159 -2.15 23.93 15.41
N THR A 160 -1.99 24.14 16.68
CA THR A 160 -2.92 24.95 17.48
C THR A 160 -2.94 26.35 16.88
N GLY A 161 -3.96 26.62 16.08
CA GLY A 161 -4.25 28.00 15.64
C GLY A 161 -4.45 28.87 16.83
N SER A 162 -3.51 29.78 17.07
CA SER A 162 -3.62 30.87 18.04
C SER A 162 -4.84 31.69 17.73
N ALA A 163 -5.86 31.56 18.57
CA ALA A 163 -6.96 32.53 18.61
C ALA A 163 -6.39 33.84 19.13
N THR A 164 -6.10 34.74 18.21
CA THR A 164 -5.87 36.15 18.55
C THR A 164 -7.17 36.71 19.12
N LYS A 165 -7.21 36.86 20.43
CA LYS A 165 -8.20 37.74 21.09
C LYS A 165 -7.80 39.16 20.77
N GLU A 166 -8.49 39.74 19.82
CA GLU A 166 -8.55 41.18 19.69
C GLU A 166 -9.58 41.70 20.69
N SER A 167 -9.11 42.35 21.72
CA SER A 167 -9.93 43.09 22.67
C SER A 167 -9.89 44.58 22.33
N LEU A 168 -11.04 45.12 22.06
CA LEU A 168 -11.34 46.51 22.25
C LEU A 168 -11.69 46.76 23.70
#